data_4d2ae3292fdff50519d21545879b2d47
#
_entry.id   4d2ae3292fdff50519d21545879b2d47
#
_cell.length_a   1.000
_cell.length_b   1.000
_cell.length_c   1.000
_cell.angle_alpha   90.00
_cell.angle_beta   90.00
_cell.angle_gamma   90.00
#
_symmetry.space_group_name_H-M   'P 1'
#
loop_
_entity.id
_entity.type
_entity.pdbx_description
1 polymer ?
#
loop_
_entity_poly.entity_id
_entity_poly.type
_entity_poly.pdbx_seq_one_letter_code
_entity_poly.pdbx_strand_id
1 'polypeptide(L)'
;MKAYHLNGHAGAGRLARVDVGKPEPADGEVRIRVEAVSLNYRDLLILDRAGQGELNGRVPLSDGAGVVDAIGADVAQWQLGDRVAASFFRDWISGPFKSSYIPSSLGGNTMDGMLAEYVVLPATALVSVPAHLSSVEAATLPCAGVTAFHGLIARGGMRKGDTLLVQGTGGVALFGLQFAVALGARAIVISSSDEKLARAKALGGSILINYRDTPDWDVALMKATNGAGASHILELGGPGTYDRSLRSVASGGKIVQIGVLTGFGPKPDLARLQWENADIIGVTVGSVEHFAAMNRFLTEHAIHPISDRVYDFDDVPEAYAHLRSGSHFGKIVIRF
;
A
#
# COMPACT_ATOMS: atom_id res chain seq x y z
N MET A 1 11.40 -2.85 25.78
CA MET A 1 10.35 -2.32 24.91
C MET A 1 9.42 -3.44 24.46
N LYS A 2 8.19 -3.11 24.12
CA LYS A 2 7.22 -4.09 23.62
C LYS A 2 7.32 -4.22 22.09
N ALA A 3 7.15 -5.45 21.61
CA ALA A 3 7.06 -5.78 20.19
C ALA A 3 6.12 -6.95 19.97
N TYR A 4 5.69 -7.18 18.74
CA TYR A 4 5.08 -8.43 18.33
C TYR A 4 6.05 -9.23 17.47
N HIS A 5 6.15 -10.52 17.76
CA HIS A 5 6.90 -11.46 16.93
C HIS A 5 5.97 -12.44 16.25
N LEU A 6 6.31 -12.79 15.00
CA LEU A 6 5.74 -13.96 14.35
C LEU A 6 6.23 -15.21 15.06
N ASN A 7 5.33 -16.16 15.29
CA ASN A 7 5.64 -17.37 15.98
C ASN A 7 5.08 -18.59 15.20
N GLY A 8 5.76 -19.74 15.29
CA GLY A 8 5.46 -20.94 14.51
C GLY A 8 4.21 -21.72 14.96
N HIS A 9 3.46 -21.25 15.94
CA HIS A 9 2.26 -21.95 16.40
C HIS A 9 1.05 -21.66 15.50
N ALA A 10 0.20 -22.67 15.30
CA ALA A 10 -0.97 -22.54 14.44
C ALA A 10 -2.07 -21.64 15.08
N GLY A 11 -2.86 -20.95 14.24
CA GLY A 11 -4.02 -20.17 14.68
C GLY A 11 -3.70 -18.76 15.20
N ALA A 12 -4.52 -18.24 16.14
CA ALA A 12 -4.36 -16.90 16.71
C ALA A 12 -3.02 -16.71 17.47
N GLY A 13 -2.34 -17.79 17.83
CA GLY A 13 -1.02 -17.78 18.45
C GLY A 13 0.16 -17.49 17.50
N ARG A 14 -0.10 -17.14 16.21
CA ARG A 14 0.99 -16.78 15.26
C ARG A 14 1.61 -15.42 15.52
N LEU A 15 1.01 -14.60 16.38
CA LEU A 15 1.54 -13.32 16.86
C LEU A 15 1.74 -13.43 18.37
N ALA A 16 2.95 -13.22 18.83
CA ALA A 16 3.28 -13.19 20.23
C ALA A 16 3.76 -11.79 20.62
N ARG A 17 3.11 -11.19 21.62
CA ARG A 17 3.61 -9.98 22.25
C ARG A 17 4.80 -10.35 23.14
N VAL A 18 5.90 -9.63 22.99
CA VAL A 18 7.16 -9.91 23.68
C VAL A 18 7.75 -8.63 24.26
N ASP A 19 8.53 -8.79 25.34
CA ASP A 19 9.39 -7.74 25.84
C ASP A 19 10.82 -8.02 25.38
N VAL A 20 11.40 -7.04 24.67
CA VAL A 20 12.75 -7.11 24.11
C VAL A 20 13.58 -5.89 24.51
N GLY A 21 14.90 -5.96 24.35
CA GLY A 21 15.78 -4.82 24.59
C GLY A 21 15.44 -3.65 23.64
N LYS A 22 15.56 -2.41 24.12
CA LYS A 22 15.48 -1.22 23.25
C LYS A 22 16.76 -1.19 22.39
N PRO A 23 16.64 -1.17 21.04
CA PRO A 23 17.82 -1.18 20.18
C PRO A 23 18.54 0.17 20.20
N GLU A 24 19.84 0.17 20.04
CA GLU A 24 20.65 1.38 19.89
C GLU A 24 21.08 1.53 18.42
N PRO A 25 21.03 2.75 17.85
CA PRO A 25 21.43 2.98 16.47
C PRO A 25 22.95 2.92 16.33
N ALA A 26 23.43 2.18 15.34
CA ALA A 26 24.83 2.20 14.90
C ALA A 26 25.13 3.45 14.04
N ASP A 27 26.36 3.58 13.55
CA ASP A 27 26.77 4.65 12.66
C ASP A 27 25.91 4.62 11.37
N GLY A 28 25.40 5.78 10.97
CA GLY A 28 24.51 5.91 9.82
C GLY A 28 23.05 5.49 10.06
N GLU A 29 22.70 5.08 11.28
CA GLU A 29 21.35 4.63 11.63
C GLU A 29 20.60 5.62 12.52
N VAL A 30 19.28 5.49 12.52
CA VAL A 30 18.36 6.29 13.32
C VAL A 30 17.41 5.34 14.05
N ARG A 31 17.21 5.58 15.36
CA ARG A 31 16.14 4.95 16.11
C ARG A 31 14.88 5.78 16.04
N ILE A 32 13.80 5.14 15.69
CA ILE A 32 12.46 5.72 15.61
C ILE A 32 11.66 5.24 16.80
N ARG A 33 11.05 6.15 17.56
CA ARG A 33 9.94 5.81 18.44
C ARG A 33 8.69 5.74 17.57
N VAL A 34 8.19 4.53 17.35
CA VAL A 34 7.04 4.29 16.49
C VAL A 34 5.78 4.82 17.16
N GLU A 35 4.96 5.56 16.42
CA GLU A 35 3.69 6.12 16.92
C GLU A 35 2.48 5.44 16.28
N ALA A 36 2.64 4.96 15.04
CA ALA A 36 1.61 4.21 14.35
C ALA A 36 2.22 3.29 13.30
N VAL A 37 1.55 2.17 13.05
CA VAL A 37 1.84 1.22 11.97
C VAL A 37 0.55 0.90 11.23
N SER A 38 0.62 0.38 10.00
CA SER A 38 -0.58 0.01 9.27
C SER A 38 -0.45 -1.34 8.56
N LEU A 39 -1.60 -2.01 8.43
CA LEU A 39 -1.71 -3.33 7.83
C LEU A 39 -1.90 -3.26 6.31
N ASN A 40 -1.34 -4.24 5.61
CA ASN A 40 -1.49 -4.50 4.19
C ASN A 40 -1.87 -5.96 3.94
N TYR A 41 -2.44 -6.26 2.78
CA TYR A 41 -2.81 -7.65 2.43
C TYR A 41 -1.62 -8.63 2.52
N ARG A 42 -0.41 -8.18 2.18
CA ARG A 42 0.81 -8.99 2.30
C ARG A 42 1.08 -9.50 3.72
N ASP A 43 0.63 -8.76 4.73
CA ASP A 43 0.86 -9.12 6.13
C ASP A 43 0.04 -10.35 6.53
N LEU A 44 -1.12 -10.57 5.89
CA LEU A 44 -1.86 -11.84 5.99
C LEU A 44 -1.08 -12.99 5.35
N LEU A 45 -0.48 -12.77 4.17
CA LEU A 45 0.31 -13.80 3.49
C LEU A 45 1.56 -14.19 4.30
N ILE A 46 2.17 -13.22 4.96
CA ILE A 46 3.32 -13.45 5.84
C ILE A 46 2.86 -14.19 7.11
N LEU A 47 1.77 -13.74 7.74
CA LEU A 47 1.20 -14.39 8.91
C LEU A 47 0.80 -15.84 8.62
N ASP A 48 0.20 -16.12 7.46
CA ASP A 48 -0.21 -17.46 7.07
C ASP A 48 0.98 -18.41 6.83
N ARG A 49 2.15 -17.85 6.54
CA ARG A 49 3.43 -18.57 6.43
C ARG A 49 4.24 -18.59 7.72
N ALA A 50 3.82 -17.87 8.77
CA ALA A 50 4.46 -17.92 10.08
C ALA A 50 4.51 -19.39 10.55
N GLY A 51 5.67 -19.84 11.00
CA GLY A 51 5.90 -21.26 11.31
C GLY A 51 6.62 -22.05 10.22
N GLN A 52 6.85 -21.46 9.05
CA GLN A 52 7.79 -21.98 8.07
C GLN A 52 9.19 -21.39 8.35
N GLY A 53 9.91 -22.01 9.30
CA GLY A 53 11.35 -21.81 9.60
C GLY A 53 11.81 -20.37 9.85
N GLU A 54 12.12 -19.63 8.80
CA GLU A 54 12.81 -18.34 8.84
C GLU A 54 12.01 -17.16 9.39
N LEU A 55 10.70 -17.28 9.50
CA LEU A 55 9.83 -16.21 9.99
C LEU A 55 9.64 -16.18 11.51
N ASN A 56 10.11 -17.22 12.22
CA ASN A 56 9.97 -17.29 13.67
C ASN A 56 10.80 -16.20 14.36
N GLY A 57 10.18 -15.43 15.25
CA GLY A 57 10.81 -14.29 15.93
C GLY A 57 10.87 -13.01 15.13
N ARG A 58 10.38 -12.98 13.88
CA ARG A 58 10.34 -11.79 13.02
C ARG A 58 9.34 -10.77 13.54
N VAL A 59 9.72 -9.49 13.63
CA VAL A 59 8.80 -8.38 13.83
C VAL A 59 8.04 -8.14 12.51
N PRO A 60 6.68 -8.24 12.49
CA PRO A 60 5.93 -8.06 11.26
C PRO A 60 5.67 -6.58 10.92
N LEU A 61 4.94 -6.34 9.83
CA LEU A 61 4.49 -5.09 9.22
C LEU A 61 5.61 -4.28 8.57
N SER A 62 5.32 -3.82 7.34
CA SER A 62 6.26 -2.95 6.61
C SER A 62 6.06 -1.47 6.90
N ASP A 63 4.84 -1.09 7.28
CA ASP A 63 4.39 0.30 7.29
C ASP A 63 4.41 0.87 8.70
N GLY A 64 5.12 1.96 8.89
CA GLY A 64 5.14 2.67 10.16
C GLY A 64 5.62 4.10 10.04
N ALA A 65 5.19 4.92 10.99
CA ALA A 65 5.60 6.30 11.18
C ALA A 65 5.80 6.60 12.67
N GLY A 66 6.65 7.56 12.95
CA GLY A 66 6.96 7.98 14.31
C GLY A 66 7.91 9.15 14.33
N VAL A 67 8.65 9.27 15.42
CA VAL A 67 9.61 10.36 15.63
C VAL A 67 11.02 9.81 15.85
N VAL A 68 12.00 10.55 15.40
CA VAL A 68 13.42 10.27 15.66
C VAL A 68 13.69 10.40 17.15
N ASP A 69 14.11 9.29 17.79
CA ASP A 69 14.34 9.18 19.24
C ASP A 69 15.84 9.12 19.59
N ALA A 70 16.66 8.57 18.70
CA ALA A 70 18.12 8.59 18.81
C ALA A 70 18.77 8.54 17.44
N ILE A 71 20.00 9.02 17.35
CA ILE A 71 20.73 9.17 16.10
C ILE A 71 22.14 8.61 16.32
N GLY A 72 22.57 7.69 15.45
CA GLY A 72 23.94 7.19 15.39
C GLY A 72 24.92 8.22 14.83
N ALA A 73 26.21 7.94 14.88
CA ALA A 73 27.20 8.79 14.26
C ALA A 73 26.98 8.89 12.72
N ASP A 74 27.54 9.92 12.10
CA ASP A 74 27.51 10.14 10.65
C ASP A 74 26.09 10.37 10.03
N VAL A 75 25.08 10.67 10.84
CA VAL A 75 23.74 11.06 10.38
C VAL A 75 23.59 12.58 10.47
N ALA A 76 23.55 13.27 9.34
CA ALA A 76 23.40 14.72 9.27
C ALA A 76 21.99 15.18 8.85
N GLN A 77 21.21 14.31 8.22
CA GLN A 77 19.91 14.68 7.62
C GLN A 77 18.72 14.62 8.58
N TRP A 78 18.89 14.12 9.79
CA TRP A 78 17.82 13.98 10.78
C TRP A 78 18.20 14.61 12.12
N GLN A 79 17.19 15.09 12.83
CA GLN A 79 17.30 15.63 14.19
C GLN A 79 16.33 14.91 15.12
N LEU A 80 16.62 14.94 16.43
CA LEU A 80 15.70 14.41 17.45
C LEU A 80 14.34 15.14 17.35
N GLY A 81 13.27 14.36 17.35
CA GLY A 81 11.91 14.87 17.22
C GLY A 81 11.41 15.00 15.79
N ASP A 82 12.24 14.81 14.77
CA ASP A 82 11.78 14.80 13.38
C ASP A 82 10.75 13.69 13.16
N ARG A 83 9.67 14.03 12.43
CA ARG A 83 8.60 13.10 12.10
C ARG A 83 8.95 12.38 10.82
N VAL A 84 9.03 11.05 10.91
CA VAL A 84 9.51 10.19 9.82
C VAL A 84 8.59 9.00 9.58
N ALA A 85 8.60 8.49 8.34
CA ALA A 85 8.03 7.21 7.98
C ALA A 85 9.10 6.34 7.30
N ALA A 86 9.06 5.03 7.56
CA ALA A 86 10.00 4.08 6.99
C ALA A 86 9.61 3.71 5.57
N SER A 87 10.58 3.64 4.65
CA SER A 87 10.34 3.11 3.30
C SER A 87 10.13 1.59 3.37
N PHE A 88 9.21 1.08 2.53
CA PHE A 88 8.90 -0.34 2.44
C PHE A 88 10.15 -1.20 2.13
N PHE A 89 10.96 -0.77 1.15
CA PHE A 89 12.27 -1.36 0.85
C PHE A 89 13.35 -0.47 1.45
N ARG A 90 14.02 -1.00 2.48
CA ARG A 90 15.11 -0.30 3.18
C ARG A 90 16.22 0.16 2.22
N ASP A 91 16.57 -0.67 1.23
CA ASP A 91 17.76 -0.48 0.41
C ASP A 91 17.45 0.10 -0.99
N TRP A 92 16.17 0.28 -1.36
CA TRP A 92 15.82 0.91 -2.64
C TRP A 92 15.65 2.42 -2.49
N ILE A 93 16.75 3.13 -2.57
CA ILE A 93 16.76 4.59 -2.38
C ILE A 93 16.22 5.30 -3.64
N SER A 94 16.71 4.95 -4.82
CA SER A 94 16.34 5.60 -6.08
C SER A 94 16.60 4.70 -7.29
N GLY A 95 16.21 5.18 -8.47
CA GLY A 95 16.46 4.51 -9.75
C GLY A 95 15.60 3.27 -9.99
N PRO A 96 15.92 2.47 -11.04
CA PRO A 96 15.13 1.31 -11.42
C PRO A 96 15.09 0.22 -10.33
N PHE A 97 13.97 -0.49 -10.25
CA PHE A 97 13.85 -1.65 -9.36
C PHE A 97 14.84 -2.75 -9.73
N LYS A 98 15.47 -3.34 -8.73
CA LYS A 98 16.31 -4.53 -8.86
C LYS A 98 15.77 -5.63 -7.94
N SER A 99 15.76 -6.88 -8.41
CA SER A 99 15.32 -8.03 -7.60
C SER A 99 16.12 -8.19 -6.31
N SER A 100 17.36 -7.69 -6.27
CA SER A 100 18.20 -7.64 -5.06
C SER A 100 17.63 -6.77 -3.93
N TYR A 101 16.63 -5.92 -4.20
CA TYR A 101 15.94 -5.16 -3.16
C TYR A 101 14.86 -5.96 -2.42
N ILE A 102 14.38 -7.09 -2.99
CA ILE A 102 13.31 -7.89 -2.37
C ILE A 102 13.64 -8.29 -0.92
N PRO A 103 14.85 -8.76 -0.60
CA PRO A 103 15.22 -9.10 0.78
C PRO A 103 15.18 -7.92 1.75
N SER A 104 15.28 -6.66 1.28
CA SER A 104 15.23 -5.47 2.13
C SER A 104 13.82 -4.98 2.46
N SER A 105 12.77 -5.75 2.10
CA SER A 105 11.38 -5.39 2.46
C SER A 105 11.15 -5.57 3.96
N LEU A 106 10.73 -4.50 4.63
CA LEU A 106 10.44 -4.52 6.06
C LEU A 106 9.30 -5.49 6.39
N GLY A 107 9.40 -6.17 7.54
CA GLY A 107 8.44 -7.19 7.97
C GLY A 107 8.29 -8.36 6.99
N GLY A 108 9.26 -8.55 6.11
CA GLY A 108 9.33 -9.65 5.14
C GLY A 108 10.08 -10.87 5.67
N ASN A 109 10.58 -11.69 4.73
CA ASN A 109 11.24 -12.95 5.10
C ASN A 109 12.59 -12.73 5.82
N THR A 110 13.28 -11.63 5.56
CA THR A 110 14.68 -11.39 5.98
C THR A 110 14.85 -10.22 6.92
N MET A 111 13.93 -9.26 6.89
CA MET A 111 14.03 -8.03 7.67
C MET A 111 12.92 -7.93 8.70
N ASP A 112 13.24 -7.43 9.89
CA ASP A 112 12.24 -7.02 10.86
C ASP A 112 11.43 -5.84 10.34
N GLY A 113 10.19 -5.75 10.82
CA GLY A 113 9.24 -4.72 10.45
C GLY A 113 9.04 -3.67 11.54
N MET A 114 7.89 -3.02 11.47
CA MET A 114 7.59 -1.82 12.25
C MET A 114 6.73 -2.08 13.50
N LEU A 115 6.26 -3.31 13.75
CA LEU A 115 5.35 -3.59 14.88
C LEU A 115 6.11 -3.75 16.22
N ALA A 116 6.81 -2.69 16.61
CA ALA A 116 7.58 -2.56 17.86
C ALA A 116 7.61 -1.10 18.30
N GLU A 117 7.71 -0.84 19.61
CA GLU A 117 7.76 0.53 20.16
C GLU A 117 8.95 1.36 19.61
N TYR A 118 10.06 0.69 19.30
CA TYR A 118 11.25 1.31 18.72
C TYR A 118 11.82 0.44 17.62
N VAL A 119 12.25 1.08 16.54
CA VAL A 119 12.88 0.42 15.39
C VAL A 119 14.13 1.22 15.01
N VAL A 120 15.20 0.53 14.66
CA VAL A 120 16.43 1.14 14.10
C VAL A 120 16.50 0.86 12.61
N LEU A 121 16.72 1.90 11.83
CA LEU A 121 16.84 1.83 10.37
C LEU A 121 17.97 2.74 9.88
N PRO A 122 18.59 2.42 8.73
CA PRO A 122 19.48 3.37 8.06
C PRO A 122 18.79 4.71 7.83
N ALA A 123 19.48 5.79 8.11
CA ALA A 123 18.98 7.15 7.95
C ALA A 123 18.43 7.41 6.53
N THR A 124 18.99 6.75 5.52
CA THR A 124 18.59 6.84 4.11
C THR A 124 17.27 6.14 3.78
N ALA A 125 16.80 5.25 4.65
CA ALA A 125 15.52 4.54 4.46
C ALA A 125 14.30 5.31 4.98
N LEU A 126 14.51 6.51 5.51
CA LEU A 126 13.47 7.34 6.13
C LEU A 126 13.05 8.48 5.20
N VAL A 127 11.78 8.86 5.32
CA VAL A 127 11.20 9.99 4.59
C VAL A 127 10.46 10.89 5.59
N SER A 128 10.60 12.21 5.44
CA SER A 128 9.88 13.19 6.27
C SER A 128 8.36 13.04 6.08
N VAL A 129 7.62 13.06 7.17
CA VAL A 129 6.16 13.09 7.15
C VAL A 129 5.66 14.48 6.76
N PRO A 130 4.74 14.62 5.80
CA PRO A 130 4.10 15.91 5.50
C PRO A 130 3.51 16.57 6.74
N ALA A 131 3.70 17.87 6.91
CA ALA A 131 3.34 18.59 8.13
C ALA A 131 1.83 18.52 8.45
N HIS A 132 0.96 18.43 7.42
CA HIS A 132 -0.48 18.34 7.57
C HIS A 132 -0.99 16.95 7.99
N LEU A 133 -0.16 15.91 7.93
CA LEU A 133 -0.57 14.54 8.27
C LEU A 133 -0.22 14.21 9.73
N SER A 134 -1.10 13.49 10.39
CA SER A 134 -0.83 12.80 11.66
C SER A 134 0.07 11.57 11.44
N SER A 135 0.62 11.01 12.52
CA SER A 135 1.40 9.75 12.45
C SER A 135 0.53 8.57 12.03
N VAL A 136 -0.76 8.57 12.40
CA VAL A 136 -1.76 7.58 11.95
C VAL A 136 -1.92 7.60 10.44
N GLU A 137 -2.06 8.77 9.84
CA GLU A 137 -2.16 8.94 8.40
C GLU A 137 -0.84 8.59 7.70
N ALA A 138 0.29 9.07 8.24
CA ALA A 138 1.62 8.82 7.69
C ALA A 138 1.98 7.32 7.65
N ALA A 139 1.57 6.56 8.67
CA ALA A 139 1.78 5.12 8.71
C ALA A 139 1.08 4.36 7.56
N THR A 140 0.11 4.95 6.87
CA THR A 140 -0.60 4.31 5.75
C THR A 140 0.12 4.44 4.41
N LEU A 141 1.14 5.27 4.34
CA LEU A 141 1.80 5.70 3.11
C LEU A 141 2.78 4.68 2.51
N PRO A 142 3.66 4.01 3.29
CA PRO A 142 4.85 3.33 2.75
C PRO A 142 4.56 2.24 1.72
N CYS A 143 3.53 1.43 1.93
CA CYS A 143 3.14 0.39 0.98
C CYS A 143 2.05 0.89 0.03
N ALA A 144 0.85 1.17 0.54
CA ALA A 144 -0.33 1.40 -0.30
C ALA A 144 -0.25 2.73 -1.07
N GLY A 145 0.15 3.81 -0.40
CA GLY A 145 0.30 5.13 -1.03
C GLY A 145 1.38 5.13 -2.10
N VAL A 146 2.58 4.67 -1.73
CA VAL A 146 3.72 4.62 -2.66
C VAL A 146 3.44 3.71 -3.85
N THR A 147 2.75 2.57 -3.65
CA THR A 147 2.36 1.68 -4.75
C THR A 147 1.45 2.38 -5.75
N ALA A 148 0.40 3.05 -5.28
CA ALA A 148 -0.53 3.77 -6.14
C ALA A 148 0.17 4.93 -6.88
N PHE A 149 1.01 5.69 -6.19
CA PHE A 149 1.76 6.81 -6.78
C PHE A 149 2.75 6.34 -7.84
N HIS A 150 3.58 5.34 -7.51
CA HIS A 150 4.56 4.79 -8.43
C HIS A 150 3.89 4.21 -9.68
N GLY A 151 2.80 3.45 -9.49
CA GLY A 151 2.09 2.83 -10.59
C GLY A 151 1.36 3.82 -11.50
N LEU A 152 0.57 4.71 -10.92
CA LEU A 152 -0.30 5.61 -11.69
C LEU A 152 0.42 6.87 -12.19
N ILE A 153 1.26 7.46 -11.36
CA ILE A 153 1.87 8.77 -11.66
C ILE A 153 3.27 8.58 -12.23
N ALA A 154 4.19 7.96 -11.47
CA ALA A 154 5.58 7.90 -11.89
C ALA A 154 5.79 7.04 -13.14
N ARG A 155 5.14 5.87 -13.24
CA ARG A 155 5.23 4.96 -14.40
C ARG A 155 4.05 5.11 -15.35
N GLY A 156 2.83 5.27 -14.80
CA GLY A 156 1.60 5.37 -15.57
C GLY A 156 1.47 6.70 -16.31
N GLY A 157 2.02 7.79 -15.76
CA GLY A 157 1.91 9.12 -16.36
C GLY A 157 0.48 9.65 -16.36
N MET A 158 -0.34 9.25 -15.38
CA MET A 158 -1.73 9.70 -15.25
C MET A 158 -1.80 11.23 -15.09
N ARG A 159 -2.76 11.84 -15.79
CA ARG A 159 -2.92 13.30 -15.86
C ARG A 159 -4.39 13.71 -15.95
N LYS A 160 -4.65 15.00 -15.89
CA LYS A 160 -5.98 15.57 -16.08
C LYS A 160 -6.64 15.07 -17.36
N GLY A 161 -7.91 14.70 -17.26
CA GLY A 161 -8.73 14.18 -18.35
C GLY A 161 -8.65 12.67 -18.55
N ASP A 162 -7.69 11.98 -17.93
CA ASP A 162 -7.63 10.53 -17.95
C ASP A 162 -8.83 9.89 -17.24
N THR A 163 -9.04 8.60 -17.50
CA THR A 163 -10.05 7.80 -16.83
C THR A 163 -9.35 6.64 -16.10
N LEU A 164 -9.49 6.58 -14.79
CA LEU A 164 -8.96 5.52 -13.95
C LEU A 164 -10.04 4.53 -13.56
N LEU A 165 -9.82 3.24 -13.77
CA LEU A 165 -10.57 2.17 -13.11
C LEU A 165 -9.84 1.78 -11.81
N VAL A 166 -10.59 1.82 -10.71
CA VAL A 166 -10.14 1.39 -9.38
C VAL A 166 -10.91 0.14 -8.97
N GLN A 167 -10.20 -0.94 -8.69
CA GLN A 167 -10.79 -2.21 -8.26
C GLN A 167 -10.82 -2.30 -6.73
N GLY A 168 -12.04 -2.28 -6.17
CA GLY A 168 -12.27 -2.34 -4.73
C GLY A 168 -12.08 -1.00 -4.01
N THR A 169 -12.04 -1.08 -2.67
CA THR A 169 -11.98 0.08 -1.76
C THR A 169 -10.97 -0.13 -0.63
N GLY A 170 -9.93 -0.92 -0.89
CA GLY A 170 -8.79 -1.08 0.01
C GLY A 170 -7.80 0.08 -0.09
N GLY A 171 -6.68 -0.01 0.64
CA GLY A 171 -5.70 1.07 0.74
C GLY A 171 -5.20 1.59 -0.60
N VAL A 172 -4.64 0.73 -1.46
CA VAL A 172 -4.12 1.12 -2.79
C VAL A 172 -5.23 1.72 -3.66
N ALA A 173 -6.43 1.12 -3.61
CA ALA A 173 -7.59 1.59 -4.36
C ALA A 173 -7.98 3.02 -3.99
N LEU A 174 -8.07 3.34 -2.70
CA LEU A 174 -8.46 4.68 -2.26
C LEU A 174 -7.37 5.73 -2.48
N PHE A 175 -6.09 5.38 -2.36
CA PHE A 175 -5.02 6.26 -2.80
C PHE A 175 -5.12 6.56 -4.30
N GLY A 176 -5.36 5.54 -5.15
CA GLY A 176 -5.57 5.75 -6.57
C GLY A 176 -6.75 6.66 -6.88
N LEU A 177 -7.88 6.47 -6.18
CA LEU A 177 -9.05 7.35 -6.27
C LEU A 177 -8.70 8.80 -5.92
N GLN A 178 -8.05 9.02 -4.76
CA GLN A 178 -7.67 10.36 -4.32
C GLN A 178 -6.68 11.03 -5.27
N PHE A 179 -5.70 10.29 -5.81
CA PHE A 179 -4.76 10.82 -6.79
C PHE A 179 -5.43 11.20 -8.12
N ALA A 180 -6.37 10.36 -8.61
CA ALA A 180 -7.12 10.67 -9.81
C ALA A 180 -7.95 11.96 -9.64
N VAL A 181 -8.65 12.09 -8.51
CA VAL A 181 -9.44 13.29 -8.20
C VAL A 181 -8.55 14.53 -8.11
N ALA A 182 -7.42 14.45 -7.42
CA ALA A 182 -6.46 15.55 -7.29
C ALA A 182 -5.91 16.02 -8.64
N LEU A 183 -5.67 15.09 -9.57
CA LEU A 183 -5.21 15.40 -10.92
C LEU A 183 -6.33 15.87 -11.88
N GLY A 184 -7.60 15.81 -11.47
CA GLY A 184 -8.74 16.09 -12.34
C GLY A 184 -8.97 14.98 -13.39
N ALA A 185 -8.58 13.74 -13.08
CA ALA A 185 -8.95 12.55 -13.84
C ALA A 185 -10.30 12.01 -13.35
N ARG A 186 -10.99 11.28 -14.21
CA ARG A 186 -12.27 10.65 -13.88
C ARG A 186 -12.03 9.28 -13.26
N ALA A 187 -12.56 9.03 -12.06
CA ALA A 187 -12.41 7.76 -11.38
C ALA A 187 -13.68 6.90 -11.48
N ILE A 188 -13.52 5.66 -11.97
CA ILE A 188 -14.52 4.60 -11.96
C ILE A 188 -14.14 3.65 -10.84
N VAL A 189 -15.07 3.37 -9.93
CA VAL A 189 -14.81 2.48 -8.77
C VAL A 189 -15.72 1.27 -8.84
N ILE A 190 -15.14 0.08 -8.78
CA ILE A 190 -15.92 -1.15 -8.64
C ILE A 190 -15.77 -1.72 -7.22
N SER A 191 -16.86 -2.21 -6.62
CA SER A 191 -16.87 -2.82 -5.29
C SER A 191 -17.99 -3.84 -5.20
N SER A 192 -17.97 -4.66 -4.14
CA SER A 192 -19.04 -5.60 -3.80
C SER A 192 -20.08 -5.03 -2.82
N SER A 193 -19.97 -3.76 -2.45
CA SER A 193 -20.79 -3.12 -1.41
C SER A 193 -21.22 -1.72 -1.84
N ASP A 194 -22.54 -1.49 -1.86
CA ASP A 194 -23.11 -0.18 -2.17
C ASP A 194 -22.75 0.87 -1.11
N GLU A 195 -22.66 0.47 0.16
CA GLU A 195 -22.18 1.35 1.23
C GLU A 195 -20.78 1.87 0.94
N LYS A 196 -19.85 0.97 0.58
CA LYS A 196 -18.48 1.36 0.22
C LYS A 196 -18.44 2.21 -1.05
N LEU A 197 -19.31 1.93 -2.03
CA LEU A 197 -19.44 2.74 -3.24
C LEU A 197 -19.97 4.14 -2.92
N ALA A 198 -20.95 4.27 -2.01
CA ALA A 198 -21.44 5.58 -1.56
C ALA A 198 -20.32 6.40 -0.89
N ARG A 199 -19.49 5.77 -0.05
CA ARG A 199 -18.29 6.42 0.54
C ARG A 199 -17.28 6.81 -0.55
N ALA A 200 -17.03 5.96 -1.54
CA ALA A 200 -16.14 6.27 -2.67
C ALA A 200 -16.68 7.44 -3.52
N LYS A 201 -18.02 7.55 -3.69
CA LYS A 201 -18.65 8.70 -4.32
C LYS A 201 -18.36 10.01 -3.59
N ALA A 202 -18.45 10.01 -2.27
CA ALA A 202 -18.14 11.18 -1.45
C ALA A 202 -16.67 11.61 -1.58
N LEU A 203 -15.76 10.69 -1.93
CA LEU A 203 -14.35 10.96 -2.24
C LEU A 203 -14.10 11.37 -3.70
N GLY A 204 -15.14 11.55 -4.51
CA GLY A 204 -15.02 11.99 -5.91
C GLY A 204 -15.11 10.87 -6.96
N GLY A 205 -15.45 9.64 -6.58
CA GLY A 205 -15.75 8.57 -7.54
C GLY A 205 -16.89 8.98 -8.46
N SER A 206 -16.63 9.00 -9.78
CA SER A 206 -17.58 9.53 -10.78
C SER A 206 -18.56 8.47 -11.27
N ILE A 207 -18.09 7.24 -11.45
CA ILE A 207 -18.88 6.09 -11.89
C ILE A 207 -18.66 4.97 -10.89
N LEU A 208 -19.75 4.37 -10.42
CA LEU A 208 -19.73 3.36 -9.36
C LEU A 208 -20.43 2.11 -9.89
N ILE A 209 -19.78 0.97 -9.80
CA ILE A 209 -20.34 -0.30 -10.27
C ILE A 209 -20.23 -1.34 -9.16
N ASN A 210 -21.39 -1.84 -8.70
CA ASN A 210 -21.41 -2.99 -7.82
C ASN A 210 -21.28 -4.26 -8.66
N TYR A 211 -20.12 -4.93 -8.56
CA TYR A 211 -19.85 -6.12 -9.38
C TYR A 211 -20.61 -7.37 -8.92
N ARG A 212 -21.29 -7.35 -7.77
CA ARG A 212 -22.22 -8.42 -7.37
C ARG A 212 -23.53 -8.32 -8.16
N ASP A 213 -24.03 -7.11 -8.35
CA ASP A 213 -25.26 -6.84 -9.08
C ASP A 213 -25.02 -6.75 -10.59
N THR A 214 -23.80 -6.34 -10.96
CA THR A 214 -23.34 -6.19 -12.35
C THR A 214 -22.07 -7.01 -12.55
N PRO A 215 -22.15 -8.36 -12.64
CA PRO A 215 -20.98 -9.23 -12.80
C PRO A 215 -20.15 -8.88 -14.04
N ASP A 216 -20.81 -8.43 -15.12
CA ASP A 216 -20.17 -7.97 -16.35
C ASP A 216 -19.80 -6.47 -16.24
N TRP A 217 -19.09 -6.12 -15.18
CA TRP A 217 -18.69 -4.75 -14.89
C TRP A 217 -17.83 -4.11 -15.98
N ASP A 218 -17.10 -4.91 -16.76
CA ASP A 218 -16.35 -4.48 -17.94
C ASP A 218 -17.27 -3.94 -19.04
N VAL A 219 -18.40 -4.61 -19.31
CA VAL A 219 -19.41 -4.15 -20.26
C VAL A 219 -20.07 -2.85 -19.76
N ALA A 220 -20.38 -2.79 -18.46
CA ALA A 220 -20.94 -1.60 -17.84
C ALA A 220 -19.96 -0.42 -17.90
N LEU A 221 -18.67 -0.64 -17.67
CA LEU A 221 -17.61 0.37 -17.80
C LEU A 221 -17.52 0.88 -19.24
N MET A 222 -17.46 -0.02 -20.22
CA MET A 222 -17.40 0.36 -21.64
C MET A 222 -18.61 1.21 -22.04
N LYS A 223 -19.82 0.83 -21.59
CA LYS A 223 -21.03 1.63 -21.80
C LYS A 223 -20.93 3.01 -21.16
N ALA A 224 -20.48 3.09 -19.90
CA ALA A 224 -20.35 4.34 -19.15
C ALA A 224 -19.26 5.27 -19.68
N THR A 225 -18.33 4.75 -20.48
CA THR A 225 -17.27 5.50 -21.16
C THR A 225 -17.55 5.72 -22.66
N ASN A 226 -18.77 5.41 -23.14
CA ASN A 226 -19.14 5.48 -24.56
C ASN A 226 -18.19 4.69 -25.47
N GLY A 227 -17.71 3.53 -25.00
CA GLY A 227 -16.79 2.66 -25.71
C GLY A 227 -15.31 3.03 -25.60
N ALA A 228 -14.96 4.13 -24.93
CA ALA A 228 -13.56 4.57 -24.82
C ALA A 228 -12.69 3.72 -23.86
N GLY A 229 -13.31 3.09 -22.85
CA GLY A 229 -12.58 2.35 -21.83
C GLY A 229 -11.88 3.22 -20.79
N ALA A 230 -11.04 2.60 -19.95
CA ALA A 230 -10.22 3.27 -18.94
C ALA A 230 -8.78 3.44 -19.44
N SER A 231 -8.26 4.68 -19.44
CA SER A 231 -6.85 4.94 -19.81
C SER A 231 -5.87 4.35 -18.81
N HIS A 232 -6.29 4.21 -17.54
CA HIS A 232 -5.51 3.59 -16.48
C HIS A 232 -6.39 2.61 -15.70
N ILE A 233 -5.83 1.47 -15.35
CA ILE A 233 -6.49 0.46 -14.51
C ILE A 233 -5.55 0.10 -13.35
N LEU A 234 -6.00 0.29 -12.10
CA LEU A 234 -5.36 -0.31 -10.93
C LEU A 234 -5.84 -1.76 -10.80
N GLU A 235 -5.04 -2.70 -11.31
CA GLU A 235 -5.35 -4.13 -11.27
C GLU A 235 -4.93 -4.71 -9.92
N LEU A 236 -5.92 -4.87 -9.05
CA LEU A 236 -5.75 -5.33 -7.67
C LEU A 236 -6.29 -6.75 -7.45
N GLY A 237 -7.18 -7.22 -8.32
CA GLY A 237 -7.81 -8.52 -8.19
C GLY A 237 -6.92 -9.68 -8.60
N GLY A 238 -6.16 -9.53 -9.65
CA GLY A 238 -5.33 -10.60 -10.21
C GLY A 238 -6.08 -11.47 -11.24
N PRO A 239 -5.82 -12.79 -11.30
CA PRO A 239 -6.35 -13.67 -12.35
C PRO A 239 -7.86 -13.62 -12.54
N GLY A 240 -8.62 -13.42 -11.48
CA GLY A 240 -10.08 -13.35 -11.55
C GLY A 240 -10.63 -12.06 -12.20
N THR A 241 -9.78 -11.06 -12.42
CA THR A 241 -10.16 -9.75 -13.00
C THR A 241 -9.43 -9.42 -14.29
N TYR A 242 -8.32 -10.09 -14.62
CA TYR A 242 -7.47 -9.75 -15.77
C TYR A 242 -8.21 -9.65 -17.10
N ASP A 243 -9.01 -10.65 -17.46
CA ASP A 243 -9.70 -10.67 -18.74
C ASP A 243 -10.71 -9.52 -18.87
N ARG A 244 -11.35 -9.15 -17.75
CA ARG A 244 -12.25 -8.00 -17.71
C ARG A 244 -11.49 -6.69 -17.78
N SER A 245 -10.35 -6.59 -17.10
CA SER A 245 -9.46 -5.42 -17.21
C SER A 245 -8.96 -5.23 -18.64
N LEU A 246 -8.55 -6.31 -19.31
CA LEU A 246 -8.16 -6.28 -20.72
C LEU A 246 -9.30 -5.87 -21.67
N ARG A 247 -10.57 -6.23 -21.35
CA ARG A 247 -11.73 -5.75 -22.12
C ARG A 247 -12.14 -4.32 -21.81
N SER A 248 -11.64 -3.75 -20.71
CA SER A 248 -12.00 -2.42 -20.22
C SER A 248 -10.92 -1.36 -20.45
N VAL A 249 -9.72 -1.77 -20.85
CA VAL A 249 -8.63 -0.82 -21.10
C VAL A 249 -8.89 -0.06 -22.39
N ALA A 250 -8.61 1.24 -22.36
CA ALA A 250 -8.66 2.09 -23.55
C ALA A 250 -7.50 1.77 -24.51
N SER A 251 -7.65 2.08 -25.78
CA SER A 251 -6.53 1.99 -26.73
C SER A 251 -5.37 2.89 -26.27
N GLY A 252 -4.16 2.33 -26.22
CA GLY A 252 -2.96 2.96 -25.64
C GLY A 252 -2.99 3.09 -24.10
N GLY A 253 -3.96 2.46 -23.43
CA GLY A 253 -4.12 2.52 -21.99
C GLY A 253 -3.12 1.66 -21.23
N LYS A 254 -3.15 1.77 -19.91
CA LYS A 254 -2.19 1.13 -19.01
C LYS A 254 -2.88 0.35 -17.90
N ILE A 255 -2.52 -0.92 -17.77
CA ILE A 255 -2.95 -1.78 -16.67
C ILE A 255 -1.80 -1.85 -15.66
N VAL A 256 -1.96 -1.21 -14.52
CA VAL A 256 -1.00 -1.22 -13.42
C VAL A 256 -1.24 -2.48 -12.59
N GLN A 257 -0.42 -3.50 -12.82
CA GLN A 257 -0.51 -4.80 -12.17
C GLN A 257 0.14 -4.77 -10.79
N ILE A 258 -0.67 -4.97 -9.75
CA ILE A 258 -0.25 -4.89 -8.35
C ILE A 258 -0.74 -6.11 -7.56
N GLY A 259 -2.06 -6.37 -7.62
CA GLY A 259 -2.73 -7.30 -6.74
C GLY A 259 -2.76 -8.75 -7.23
N VAL A 260 -2.91 -9.65 -6.27
CA VAL A 260 -3.06 -11.09 -6.48
C VAL A 260 -4.16 -11.64 -5.56
N LEU A 261 -5.21 -10.85 -5.29
CA LEU A 261 -6.27 -11.20 -4.34
C LEU A 261 -7.00 -12.50 -4.71
N THR A 262 -7.07 -12.83 -6.01
CA THR A 262 -7.71 -14.04 -6.52
C THR A 262 -6.71 -15.16 -6.82
N GLY A 263 -5.44 -15.03 -6.41
CA GLY A 263 -4.39 -16.04 -6.59
C GLY A 263 -3.40 -15.73 -7.71
N PHE A 264 -2.75 -16.78 -8.25
CA PHE A 264 -1.66 -16.70 -9.23
C PHE A 264 -1.93 -17.36 -10.58
N GLY A 265 -3.14 -17.75 -10.87
CA GLY A 265 -3.57 -18.39 -12.14
C GLY A 265 -5.08 -18.31 -12.30
N PRO A 266 -5.66 -18.57 -13.48
CA PRO A 266 -5.03 -18.87 -14.77
C PRO A 266 -4.32 -17.69 -15.44
N LYS A 267 -3.64 -17.94 -16.57
CA LYS A 267 -3.00 -16.89 -17.38
C LYS A 267 -4.07 -16.08 -18.12
N PRO A 268 -3.93 -14.74 -18.24
CA PRO A 268 -4.84 -13.90 -19.01
C PRO A 268 -4.70 -14.15 -20.51
N ASP A 269 -5.77 -13.88 -21.27
CA ASP A 269 -5.70 -13.79 -22.73
C ASP A 269 -5.11 -12.43 -23.15
N LEU A 270 -3.86 -12.46 -23.60
CA LEU A 270 -3.13 -11.26 -23.98
C LEU A 270 -3.40 -10.77 -25.43
N ALA A 271 -4.22 -11.49 -26.22
CA ALA A 271 -4.51 -11.07 -27.60
C ALA A 271 -5.11 -9.65 -27.62
N ARG A 272 -5.99 -9.34 -26.67
CA ARG A 272 -6.60 -8.01 -26.57
C ARG A 272 -5.60 -6.90 -26.24
N LEU A 273 -4.55 -7.19 -25.48
CA LEU A 273 -3.47 -6.23 -25.19
C LEU A 273 -2.84 -5.70 -26.49
N GLN A 274 -2.59 -6.59 -27.44
CA GLN A 274 -2.07 -6.22 -28.76
C GLN A 274 -3.06 -5.36 -29.56
N TRP A 275 -4.34 -5.71 -29.56
CA TRP A 275 -5.37 -5.00 -30.31
C TRP A 275 -5.55 -3.56 -29.79
N GLU A 276 -5.46 -3.37 -28.49
CA GLU A 276 -5.60 -2.05 -27.85
C GLU A 276 -4.29 -1.26 -27.78
N ASN A 277 -3.16 -1.81 -28.24
CA ASN A 277 -1.82 -1.20 -28.01
C ASN A 277 -1.63 -0.78 -26.55
N ALA A 278 -2.14 -1.57 -25.61
CA ALA A 278 -2.10 -1.26 -24.19
C ALA A 278 -0.86 -1.85 -23.52
N ASP A 279 -0.47 -1.25 -22.38
CA ASP A 279 0.66 -1.70 -21.57
C ASP A 279 0.21 -2.39 -20.30
N ILE A 280 0.94 -3.42 -19.86
CA ILE A 280 0.89 -3.95 -18.50
C ILE A 280 2.13 -3.50 -17.75
N ILE A 281 1.94 -2.75 -16.67
CA ILE A 281 3.00 -2.20 -15.84
C ILE A 281 3.02 -2.95 -14.51
N GLY A 282 3.98 -3.86 -14.32
CA GLY A 282 4.19 -4.51 -13.02
C GLY A 282 4.76 -3.54 -12.00
N VAL A 283 4.16 -3.48 -10.80
CA VAL A 283 4.60 -2.58 -9.73
C VAL A 283 4.75 -3.33 -8.42
N THR A 284 5.92 -3.17 -7.80
CA THR A 284 6.20 -3.62 -6.44
C THR A 284 6.56 -2.40 -5.60
N VAL A 285 5.57 -1.79 -4.95
CA VAL A 285 5.71 -0.59 -4.11
C VAL A 285 6.49 0.54 -4.82
N GLY A 286 7.59 1.05 -4.22
CA GLY A 286 8.47 2.08 -4.79
C GLY A 286 9.68 2.34 -3.93
N SER A 287 10.56 3.22 -4.41
CA SER A 287 11.77 3.66 -3.71
C SER A 287 11.49 4.78 -2.70
N VAL A 288 12.50 5.12 -1.91
CA VAL A 288 12.51 6.33 -1.06
C VAL A 288 12.25 7.59 -1.89
N GLU A 289 12.84 7.68 -3.08
CA GLU A 289 12.61 8.80 -4.01
C GLU A 289 11.13 8.91 -4.43
N HIS A 290 10.48 7.77 -4.77
CA HIS A 290 9.05 7.75 -5.08
C HIS A 290 8.20 8.17 -3.87
N PHE A 291 8.58 7.74 -2.66
CA PHE A 291 7.90 8.12 -1.44
C PHE A 291 8.01 9.64 -1.19
N ALA A 292 9.22 10.20 -1.30
CA ALA A 292 9.43 11.64 -1.15
C ALA A 292 8.65 12.45 -2.22
N ALA A 293 8.61 11.96 -3.46
CA ALA A 293 7.81 12.59 -4.52
C ALA A 293 6.31 12.54 -4.22
N MET A 294 5.82 11.40 -3.73
CA MET A 294 4.42 11.28 -3.29
C MET A 294 4.11 12.24 -2.13
N ASN A 295 5.01 12.39 -1.16
CA ASN A 295 4.78 13.31 -0.03
C ASN A 295 4.66 14.76 -0.48
N ARG A 296 5.43 15.17 -1.48
CA ARG A 296 5.25 16.50 -2.12
C ARG A 296 3.88 16.63 -2.76
N PHE A 297 3.45 15.61 -3.50
CA PHE A 297 2.13 15.57 -4.14
C PHE A 297 0.99 15.62 -3.12
N LEU A 298 1.09 14.85 -2.03
CA LEU A 298 0.10 14.89 -0.93
C LEU A 298 0.01 16.28 -0.31
N THR A 299 1.15 16.95 -0.13
CA THR A 299 1.21 18.32 0.43
C THR A 299 0.60 19.33 -0.53
N GLU A 300 0.94 19.28 -1.81
CA GLU A 300 0.43 20.19 -2.85
C GLU A 300 -1.10 20.14 -2.97
N HIS A 301 -1.66 18.93 -2.86
CA HIS A 301 -3.10 18.71 -3.04
C HIS A 301 -3.87 18.57 -1.71
N ALA A 302 -3.23 18.78 -0.57
CA ALA A 302 -3.80 18.63 0.78
C ALA A 302 -4.55 17.29 0.96
N ILE A 303 -3.96 16.18 0.48
CA ILE A 303 -4.59 14.86 0.52
C ILE A 303 -4.37 14.24 1.91
N HIS A 304 -5.46 13.80 2.53
CA HIS A 304 -5.48 13.02 3.76
C HIS A 304 -5.80 11.55 3.45
N PRO A 305 -4.92 10.61 3.82
CA PRO A 305 -5.18 9.18 3.67
C PRO A 305 -6.43 8.71 4.39
N ILE A 306 -7.13 7.73 3.80
CA ILE A 306 -8.35 7.19 4.38
C ILE A 306 -8.02 5.98 5.25
N SER A 307 -8.24 6.12 6.55
CA SER A 307 -8.19 5.03 7.53
C SER A 307 -9.61 4.59 7.90
N ASP A 308 -9.86 3.27 7.93
CA ASP A 308 -11.14 2.72 8.33
C ASP A 308 -11.28 2.67 9.85
N ARG A 309 -10.27 2.10 10.49
CA ARG A 309 -10.22 1.95 11.95
C ARG A 309 -8.79 2.03 12.48
N VAL A 310 -8.66 2.66 13.63
CA VAL A 310 -7.44 2.71 14.43
C VAL A 310 -7.62 1.79 15.64
N TYR A 311 -6.70 0.87 15.81
CA TYR A 311 -6.61 -0.06 16.94
C TYR A 311 -5.50 0.39 17.89
N ASP A 312 -5.58 0.02 19.14
CA ASP A 312 -4.48 0.17 20.07
C ASP A 312 -3.47 -0.99 19.92
N PHE A 313 -2.24 -0.80 20.35
CA PHE A 313 -1.17 -1.81 20.24
C PHE A 313 -1.54 -3.16 20.87
N ASP A 314 -2.40 -3.17 21.88
CA ASP A 314 -2.82 -4.40 22.53
C ASP A 314 -3.87 -5.19 21.70
N ASP A 315 -4.51 -4.54 20.71
CA ASP A 315 -5.58 -5.10 19.86
C ASP A 315 -5.05 -5.56 18.47
N VAL A 316 -3.76 -5.85 18.34
CA VAL A 316 -3.14 -6.31 17.07
C VAL A 316 -3.84 -7.54 16.48
N PRO A 317 -4.20 -8.59 17.24
CA PRO A 317 -4.91 -9.74 16.69
C PRO A 317 -6.26 -9.37 16.05
N GLU A 318 -7.01 -8.45 16.66
CA GLU A 318 -8.29 -7.94 16.17
C GLU A 318 -8.11 -7.12 14.90
N ALA A 319 -7.05 -6.32 14.79
CA ALA A 319 -6.71 -5.58 13.58
C ALA A 319 -6.43 -6.53 12.39
N TYR A 320 -5.69 -7.62 12.63
CA TYR A 320 -5.46 -8.66 11.63
C TYR A 320 -6.76 -9.40 11.24
N ALA A 321 -7.61 -9.71 12.22
CA ALA A 321 -8.92 -10.32 11.95
C ALA A 321 -9.81 -9.40 11.10
N HIS A 322 -9.80 -8.09 11.39
CA HIS A 322 -10.51 -7.09 10.58
C HIS A 322 -9.96 -7.04 9.16
N LEU A 323 -8.63 -7.02 8.96
CA LEU A 323 -8.05 -7.07 7.63
C LEU A 323 -8.48 -8.34 6.87
N ARG A 324 -8.47 -9.49 7.53
CA ARG A 324 -8.86 -10.79 6.95
C ARG A 324 -10.33 -10.84 6.53
N SER A 325 -11.20 -10.14 7.24
CA SER A 325 -12.63 -10.08 6.88
C SER A 325 -12.90 -9.36 5.55
N GLY A 326 -11.96 -8.49 5.08
CA GLY A 326 -12.15 -7.67 3.88
C GLY A 326 -13.24 -6.60 4.02
N SER A 327 -13.78 -6.40 5.23
CA SER A 327 -14.87 -5.43 5.47
C SER A 327 -14.40 -3.98 5.51
N HIS A 328 -13.10 -3.74 5.68
CA HIS A 328 -12.51 -2.39 5.80
C HIS A 328 -12.68 -1.53 4.53
N PHE A 329 -12.63 -0.21 4.73
CA PHE A 329 -12.62 0.81 3.69
C PHE A 329 -11.37 1.68 3.85
N GLY A 330 -10.36 1.51 3.01
CA GLY A 330 -9.05 2.17 3.16
C GLY A 330 -8.08 1.35 3.99
N LYS A 331 -7.40 1.98 4.94
CA LYS A 331 -6.33 1.37 5.74
C LYS A 331 -6.78 1.05 7.17
N ILE A 332 -6.23 0.00 7.72
CA ILE A 332 -6.32 -0.34 9.15
C ILE A 332 -5.01 0.06 9.80
N VAL A 333 -5.09 0.82 10.88
CA VAL A 333 -3.93 1.38 11.59
C VAL A 333 -3.90 0.86 13.03
N ILE A 334 -2.71 0.69 13.56
CA ILE A 334 -2.46 0.37 14.97
C ILE A 334 -1.60 1.52 15.51
N ARG A 335 -2.01 2.12 16.63
CA ARG A 335 -1.27 3.16 17.34
C ARG A 335 -0.62 2.61 18.61
N PHE A 336 0.48 3.21 19.00
CA PHE A 336 1.24 2.89 20.21
C PHE A 336 0.87 3.81 21.36
#